data_6824bd287d089206a045e626a87fe05c
#
_entry.id   6824bd287d089206a045e626a87fe05c
#
_cell.length_a   1.000
_cell.length_b   1.000
_cell.length_c   1.000
_cell.angle_alpha   90.00
_cell.angle_beta   90.00
_cell.angle_gamma   90.00
#
_symmetry.space_group_name_H-M   'P 1'
#
loop_
_entity.id
_entity.type
_entity.pdbx_description
1 polymer ?
#
loop_
_entity_poly.entity_id
_entity_poly.type
_entity_poly.pdbx_seq_one_letter_code
_entity_poly.pdbx_strand_id
1 'polypeptide(L)'
;MELLKQTIEQILRATGLDFSVEADVDGKRISIFLLDERIVERFLPELMRDMDHLVRLMAKKMQLDRVVVDVNNYKKERERIITELAKAAARKALMEKKEIVLPAMNAYERRLVHVELATRPDIKTESIGEGESRQVTVKPI
;
A
#
# COMPACT_ATOMS: atom_id res chain seq x y z
N MET A 1 9.12 18.14 7.51
CA MET A 1 8.92 17.56 6.17
C MET A 1 10.00 17.98 5.16
N GLU A 2 10.30 19.26 5.05
CA GLU A 2 11.34 19.73 4.09
C GLU A 2 12.72 19.11 4.33
N LEU A 3 13.18 19.07 5.57
CA LEU A 3 14.46 18.44 5.90
C LEU A 3 14.47 16.95 5.56
N LEU A 4 13.37 16.24 5.81
CA LEU A 4 13.21 14.84 5.45
C LEU A 4 13.30 14.65 3.93
N LYS A 5 12.58 15.47 3.17
CA LYS A 5 12.64 15.48 1.71
C LYS A 5 14.07 15.69 1.21
N GLN A 6 14.76 16.71 1.70
CA GLN A 6 16.14 17.01 1.30
C GLN A 6 17.09 15.85 1.63
N THR A 7 16.94 15.22 2.77
CA THR A 7 17.75 14.06 3.16
C THR A 7 17.53 12.87 2.22
N ILE A 8 16.28 12.61 1.85
CA ILE A 8 15.93 11.56 0.87
C ILE A 8 16.56 11.89 -0.49
N GLU A 9 16.45 13.12 -0.95
CA GLU A 9 17.06 13.56 -2.21
C GLU A 9 18.58 13.38 -2.22
N GLN A 10 19.27 13.68 -1.12
CA GLN A 10 20.72 13.46 -0.98
C GLN A 10 21.08 11.99 -1.11
N ILE A 11 20.31 11.10 -0.45
CA ILE A 11 20.52 9.66 -0.52
C ILE A 11 20.32 9.15 -1.95
N LEU A 12 19.25 9.58 -2.61
CA LEU A 12 18.94 9.16 -3.98
C LEU A 12 19.97 9.67 -4.98
N ARG A 13 20.47 10.91 -4.82
CA ARG A 13 21.57 11.43 -5.67
C ARG A 13 22.82 10.57 -5.58
N ALA A 14 23.13 10.06 -4.40
CA ALA A 14 24.28 9.17 -4.21
C ALA A 14 24.16 7.84 -4.97
N THR A 15 22.94 7.42 -5.33
CA THR A 15 22.70 6.20 -6.13
C THR A 15 22.97 6.39 -7.62
N GLY A 16 23.02 7.62 -8.12
CA GLY A 16 23.13 7.92 -9.54
C GLY A 16 21.83 7.71 -10.34
N LEU A 17 20.72 7.40 -9.68
CA LEU A 17 19.42 7.24 -10.32
C LEU A 17 18.76 8.58 -10.62
N ASP A 18 18.01 8.63 -11.71
CA ASP A 18 17.12 9.75 -11.99
C ASP A 18 15.85 9.63 -11.14
N PHE A 19 15.52 10.70 -10.43
CA PHE A 19 14.40 10.71 -9.50
C PHE A 19 13.77 12.09 -9.36
N SER A 20 12.56 12.10 -8.81
CA SER A 20 11.96 13.29 -8.21
C SER A 20 11.33 12.94 -6.87
N VAL A 21 11.28 13.88 -5.94
CA VAL A 21 10.67 13.71 -4.61
C VAL A 21 9.70 14.86 -4.37
N GLU A 22 8.48 14.52 -4.00
CA GLU A 22 7.44 15.46 -3.61
C GLU A 22 7.06 15.25 -2.15
N ALA A 23 6.83 16.33 -1.44
CA ALA A 23 6.36 16.30 -0.06
C ALA A 23 4.99 16.96 0.05
N ASP A 24 4.02 16.22 0.53
CA ASP A 24 2.73 16.74 0.97
C ASP A 24 2.78 16.90 2.50
N VAL A 25 2.85 18.15 2.93
CA VAL A 25 2.98 18.49 4.36
C VAL A 25 1.69 18.17 5.11
N ASP A 26 0.54 18.51 4.54
CA ASP A 26 -0.76 18.32 5.18
C ASP A 26 -1.14 16.84 5.25
N GLY A 27 -0.90 16.10 4.17
CA GLY A 27 -1.09 14.65 4.12
C GLY A 27 0.03 13.85 4.78
N LYS A 28 1.11 14.50 5.24
CA LYS A 28 2.28 13.85 5.81
C LYS A 28 2.83 12.74 4.92
N ARG A 29 2.93 13.02 3.63
CA ARG A 29 3.31 12.04 2.61
C ARG A 29 4.56 12.50 1.86
N ILE A 30 5.45 11.56 1.62
CA ILE A 30 6.59 11.70 0.70
C ILE A 30 6.33 10.78 -0.49
N SER A 31 6.32 11.36 -1.68
CA SER A 31 6.19 10.61 -2.94
C SER A 31 7.52 10.66 -3.69
N ILE A 32 8.06 9.50 -3.98
CA ILE A 32 9.32 9.32 -4.71
C ILE A 32 8.99 8.75 -6.09
N PHE A 33 9.52 9.36 -7.13
CA PHE A 33 9.37 8.88 -8.50
C PHE A 33 10.74 8.54 -9.06
N LEU A 34 10.96 7.27 -9.36
CA LEU A 34 12.16 6.76 -10.02
C LEU A 34 11.86 6.63 -11.51
N LEU A 35 12.75 7.17 -12.35
CA LEU A 35 12.53 7.25 -13.79
C LEU A 35 13.11 6.06 -14.57
N ASP A 36 13.92 5.22 -13.94
CA ASP A 36 14.44 4.00 -14.56
C ASP A 36 13.40 2.87 -14.47
N GLU A 37 12.69 2.63 -15.56
CA GLU A 37 11.64 1.63 -15.64
C GLU A 37 12.13 0.21 -15.34
N ARG A 38 13.35 -0.13 -15.71
CA ARG A 38 13.92 -1.47 -15.48
C ARG A 38 14.11 -1.76 -13.99
N ILE A 39 14.57 -0.76 -13.23
CA ILE A 39 14.72 -0.87 -11.78
C ILE A 39 13.35 -0.92 -11.12
N VAL A 40 12.42 -0.08 -11.55
CA VAL A 40 11.06 -0.02 -11.02
C VAL A 40 10.34 -1.34 -11.21
N GLU A 41 10.32 -1.89 -12.41
CA GLU A 41 9.63 -3.16 -12.69
C GLU A 41 10.18 -4.33 -11.87
N ARG A 42 11.50 -4.40 -11.75
CA ARG A 42 12.16 -5.54 -11.11
C ARG A 42 12.19 -5.47 -9.59
N PHE A 43 12.36 -4.28 -9.03
CA PHE A 43 12.67 -4.11 -7.60
C PHE A 43 11.61 -3.31 -6.82
N LEU A 44 10.51 -2.88 -7.44
CA LEU A 44 9.58 -1.95 -6.82
C LEU A 44 9.03 -2.42 -5.46
N PRO A 45 8.57 -3.68 -5.26
CA PRO A 45 8.09 -4.12 -3.95
C PRO A 45 9.17 -4.08 -2.87
N GLU A 46 10.40 -4.44 -3.21
CA GLU A 46 11.54 -4.40 -2.29
C GLU A 46 11.95 -2.97 -1.97
N LEU A 47 12.05 -2.12 -2.99
CA LEU A 47 12.33 -0.69 -2.83
C LEU A 47 11.28 -0.03 -1.94
N MET A 48 10.02 -0.39 -2.12
CA MET A 48 8.93 0.16 -1.33
C MET A 48 9.10 -0.18 0.16
N ARG A 49 9.43 -1.43 0.48
CA ARG A 49 9.67 -1.86 1.86
C ARG A 49 10.89 -1.18 2.47
N ASP A 50 11.98 -1.13 1.72
CA ASP A 50 13.24 -0.56 2.19
C ASP A 50 13.12 0.96 2.39
N MET A 51 12.48 1.66 1.47
CA MET A 51 12.23 3.08 1.58
C MET A 51 11.26 3.41 2.72
N ASP A 52 10.22 2.61 2.90
CA ASP A 52 9.28 2.76 4.01
C ASP A 52 10.00 2.63 5.36
N HIS A 53 10.84 1.63 5.49
CA HIS A 53 11.63 1.41 6.70
C HIS A 53 12.61 2.56 6.97
N LEU A 54 13.39 2.95 5.95
CA LEU A 54 14.38 4.01 6.07
C LEU A 54 13.73 5.36 6.40
N VAL A 55 12.68 5.73 5.67
CA VAL A 55 11.97 7.00 5.90
C VAL A 55 11.34 7.03 7.28
N ARG A 56 10.79 5.91 7.74
CA ARG A 56 10.21 5.79 9.09
C ARG A 56 11.27 6.02 10.17
N LEU A 57 12.46 5.46 10.03
CA LEU A 57 13.57 5.68 10.95
C LEU A 57 14.03 7.15 10.97
N MET A 58 14.17 7.76 9.78
CA MET A 58 14.55 9.16 9.66
C MET A 58 13.49 10.09 10.26
N ALA A 59 12.23 9.85 9.95
CA ALA A 59 11.12 10.63 10.48
C ALA A 59 11.08 10.57 12.01
N LYS A 60 11.27 9.38 12.59
CA LYS A 60 11.35 9.20 14.04
C LYS A 60 12.50 10.01 14.65
N LYS A 61 13.67 9.97 14.04
CA LYS A 61 14.84 10.75 14.49
C LYS A 61 14.59 12.26 14.39
N MET A 62 13.83 12.71 13.41
CA MET A 62 13.46 14.11 13.21
C MET A 62 12.20 14.52 14.02
N GLN A 63 11.68 13.63 14.86
CA GLN A 63 10.46 13.84 15.66
C GLN A 63 9.22 14.15 14.81
N LEU A 64 9.17 13.59 13.61
CA LEU A 64 8.01 13.65 12.73
C LEU A 64 7.12 12.43 12.99
N ASP A 65 5.82 12.68 13.15
CA ASP A 65 4.84 11.64 13.39
C ASP A 65 4.19 11.19 12.08
N ARG A 66 4.08 9.89 11.90
CA ARG A 66 3.28 9.21 10.86
C ARG A 66 3.53 9.70 9.43
N VAL A 67 4.76 9.75 9.00
CA VAL A 67 5.08 10.03 7.61
C VAL A 67 4.86 8.77 6.76
N VAL A 68 4.09 8.91 5.70
CA VAL A 68 3.86 7.85 4.71
C VAL A 68 4.77 8.11 3.50
N VAL A 69 5.48 7.09 3.07
CA VAL A 69 6.26 7.13 1.84
C VAL A 69 5.62 6.26 0.76
N ASP A 70 5.64 6.73 -0.46
CA ASP A 70 5.24 5.96 -1.63
C ASP A 70 6.27 6.09 -2.74
N VAL A 71 6.50 5.03 -3.49
CA VAL A 71 7.41 5.00 -4.63
C VAL A 71 6.59 4.66 -5.88
N ASN A 72 6.67 5.54 -6.89
CA ASN A 72 5.98 5.41 -8.18
C ASN A 72 4.47 5.11 -8.03
N ASN A 73 3.83 5.71 -7.02
CA ASN A 73 2.42 5.49 -6.70
C ASN A 73 2.05 4.01 -6.43
N TYR A 74 3.02 3.20 -6.00
CA TYR A 74 2.81 1.77 -5.75
C TYR A 74 1.69 1.51 -4.74
N LYS A 75 1.68 2.21 -3.61
CA LYS A 75 0.65 2.05 -2.58
C LYS A 75 -0.73 2.49 -3.07
N LYS A 76 -0.82 3.63 -3.77
CA LYS A 76 -2.08 4.12 -4.34
C LYS A 76 -2.66 3.14 -5.35
N GLU A 77 -1.83 2.65 -6.24
CA GLU A 77 -2.25 1.68 -7.26
C GLU A 77 -2.66 0.35 -6.60
N ARG A 78 -1.92 -0.09 -5.59
CA ARG A 78 -2.26 -1.30 -4.83
C ARG A 78 -3.60 -1.16 -4.11
N GLU A 79 -3.84 -0.01 -3.47
CA GLU A 79 -5.13 0.30 -2.82
C GLU A 79 -6.28 0.27 -3.82
N ARG A 80 -6.09 0.84 -5.00
CA ARG A 80 -7.10 0.82 -6.07
C ARG A 80 -7.42 -0.59 -6.51
N ILE A 81 -6.40 -1.40 -6.77
CA ILE A 81 -6.56 -2.80 -7.19
C ILE A 81 -7.31 -3.61 -6.14
N ILE A 82 -6.96 -3.45 -4.86
CA ILE A 82 -7.60 -4.19 -3.77
C ILE A 82 -9.06 -3.78 -3.60
N THR A 83 -9.36 -2.48 -3.70
CA THR A 83 -10.73 -1.98 -3.64
C THR A 83 -11.58 -2.55 -4.78
N GLU A 84 -11.07 -2.55 -6.00
CA GLU A 84 -11.76 -3.14 -7.15
C GLU A 84 -11.93 -4.66 -7.01
N LEU A 85 -10.92 -5.33 -6.52
CA LEU A 85 -10.97 -6.78 -6.23
C LEU A 85 -12.05 -7.10 -5.18
N ALA A 86 -12.13 -6.32 -4.12
CA ALA A 86 -13.15 -6.48 -3.08
C ALA A 86 -14.58 -6.33 -3.66
N LYS A 87 -14.81 -5.30 -4.46
CA LYS A 87 -16.10 -5.09 -5.13
C LYS A 87 -16.46 -6.24 -6.06
N ALA A 88 -15.50 -6.71 -6.86
CA ALA A 88 -15.70 -7.83 -7.77
C ALA A 88 -16.02 -9.14 -7.02
N ALA A 89 -15.31 -9.39 -5.92
CA ALA A 89 -15.55 -10.56 -5.06
C ALA A 89 -16.94 -10.51 -4.42
N ALA A 90 -17.40 -9.35 -3.96
CA ALA A 90 -18.75 -9.18 -3.41
C ALA A 90 -19.81 -9.49 -4.46
N ARG A 91 -19.68 -8.97 -5.67
CA ARG A 91 -20.61 -9.28 -6.77
C ARG A 91 -20.65 -10.78 -7.08
N LYS A 92 -19.47 -11.40 -7.18
CA LYS A 92 -19.34 -12.83 -7.47
C LYS A 92 -19.95 -13.70 -6.36
N ALA A 93 -19.69 -13.36 -5.10
CA ALA A 93 -20.25 -14.08 -3.95
C ALA A 93 -21.79 -14.05 -3.96
N LEU A 94 -22.37 -12.90 -4.26
CA LEU A 94 -23.83 -12.74 -4.36
C LEU A 94 -24.43 -13.51 -5.54
N MET A 95 -23.78 -13.43 -6.72
CA MET A 95 -24.25 -14.12 -7.93
C MET A 95 -24.17 -15.63 -7.81
N GLU A 96 -23.06 -16.16 -7.31
CA GLU A 96 -22.83 -17.59 -7.19
C GLU A 96 -23.36 -18.18 -5.87
N LYS A 97 -23.79 -17.33 -4.94
CA LYS A 97 -24.20 -17.72 -3.57
C LYS A 97 -23.14 -18.57 -2.87
N LYS A 98 -21.90 -18.20 -3.04
CA LYS A 98 -20.73 -18.91 -2.50
C LYS A 98 -19.77 -17.94 -1.83
N GLU A 99 -19.00 -18.48 -0.90
CA GLU A 99 -17.86 -17.80 -0.32
C GLU A 99 -16.75 -17.63 -1.37
N ILE A 100 -16.19 -16.44 -1.43
CA ILE A 100 -15.04 -16.12 -2.30
C ILE A 100 -13.84 -15.83 -1.42
N VAL A 101 -12.74 -16.53 -1.65
CA VAL A 101 -11.48 -16.33 -0.94
C VAL A 101 -10.57 -15.43 -1.77
N LEU A 102 -10.14 -14.31 -1.20
CA LEU A 102 -9.21 -13.39 -1.85
C LEU A 102 -7.77 -13.88 -1.69
N PRO A 103 -6.85 -13.44 -2.56
CA PRO A 103 -5.42 -13.73 -2.39
C PRO A 103 -4.88 -13.28 -1.04
N ALA A 104 -3.75 -13.86 -0.61
CA ALA A 104 -3.07 -13.44 0.60
C ALA A 104 -2.70 -11.95 0.56
N MET A 105 -2.91 -11.26 1.67
CA MET A 105 -2.74 -9.82 1.80
C MET A 105 -2.13 -9.48 3.16
N ASN A 106 -1.42 -8.36 3.23
CA ASN A 106 -0.97 -7.81 4.50
C ASN A 106 -2.15 -7.24 5.32
N ALA A 107 -1.90 -6.90 6.58
CA ALA A 107 -2.95 -6.42 7.48
C ALA A 107 -3.64 -5.14 6.99
N TYR A 108 -2.89 -4.22 6.42
CA TYR A 108 -3.43 -2.98 5.86
C TYR A 108 -4.37 -3.25 4.68
N GLU A 109 -3.97 -4.11 3.77
CA GLU A 109 -4.76 -4.50 2.60
C GLU A 109 -6.05 -5.23 3.00
N ARG A 110 -5.97 -6.13 3.97
CA ARG A 110 -7.17 -6.81 4.50
C ARG A 110 -8.16 -5.82 5.12
N ARG A 111 -7.63 -4.80 5.81
CA ARG A 111 -8.48 -3.73 6.36
C ARG A 111 -9.19 -2.95 5.27
N LEU A 112 -8.51 -2.66 4.16
CA LEU A 112 -9.14 -1.99 3.00
C LEU A 112 -10.35 -2.78 2.49
N VAL A 113 -10.23 -4.10 2.39
CA VAL A 113 -11.35 -4.98 1.99
C VAL A 113 -12.50 -4.88 2.97
N HIS A 114 -12.23 -5.00 4.26
CA HIS A 114 -13.26 -4.91 5.31
C HIS A 114 -13.97 -3.56 5.29
N VAL A 115 -13.23 -2.47 5.18
CA VAL A 115 -13.80 -1.11 5.12
C VAL A 115 -14.65 -0.92 3.87
N GLU A 116 -14.17 -1.35 2.71
CA GLU A 116 -14.90 -1.22 1.44
C GLU A 116 -16.24 -1.96 1.46
N LEU A 117 -16.27 -3.15 2.05
CA LEU A 117 -17.45 -3.99 2.08
C LEU A 117 -18.34 -3.83 3.33
N ALA A 118 -17.88 -3.05 4.31
CA ALA A 118 -18.61 -2.85 5.58
C ALA A 118 -19.99 -2.19 5.39
N THR A 119 -20.19 -1.41 4.33
CA THR A 119 -21.46 -0.73 4.03
C THR A 119 -22.48 -1.64 3.33
N ARG A 120 -22.08 -2.84 2.95
CA ARG A 120 -22.97 -3.80 2.27
C ARG A 120 -23.65 -4.73 3.28
N PRO A 121 -25.00 -4.63 3.48
CA PRO A 121 -25.69 -5.45 4.46
C PRO A 121 -25.82 -6.92 4.06
N ASP A 122 -25.65 -7.23 2.78
CA ASP A 122 -25.77 -8.57 2.19
C ASP A 122 -24.44 -9.33 2.11
N ILE A 123 -23.35 -8.74 2.60
CA ILE A 123 -22.00 -9.30 2.56
C ILE A 123 -21.39 -9.32 3.97
N LYS A 124 -20.73 -10.43 4.30
CA LYS A 124 -19.90 -10.59 5.48
C LYS A 124 -18.45 -10.86 5.05
N THR A 125 -17.49 -10.24 5.72
CA THR A 125 -16.07 -10.46 5.49
C THR A 125 -15.39 -11.01 6.74
N GLU A 126 -14.48 -11.96 6.55
CA GLU A 126 -13.66 -12.54 7.62
C GLU A 126 -12.22 -12.71 7.17
N SER A 127 -11.27 -12.45 8.07
CA SER A 127 -9.86 -12.79 7.83
C SER A 127 -9.60 -14.21 8.31
N ILE A 128 -8.93 -15.01 7.48
CA ILE A 128 -8.57 -16.39 7.76
C ILE A 128 -7.08 -16.62 7.56
N GLY A 129 -6.54 -17.66 8.16
CA GLY A 129 -5.13 -18.02 8.04
C GLY A 129 -4.22 -17.30 9.02
N GLU A 130 -2.93 -17.52 8.87
CA GLU A 130 -1.89 -16.98 9.74
C GLU A 130 -0.70 -16.40 8.94
N GLY A 131 -0.04 -15.40 9.50
CA GLY A 131 1.18 -14.82 8.95
C GLY A 131 1.00 -14.25 7.54
N GLU A 132 1.96 -14.52 6.68
CA GLU A 132 1.98 -14.01 5.29
C GLU A 132 0.91 -14.65 4.39
N SER A 133 0.36 -15.80 4.78
CA SER A 133 -0.70 -16.49 4.04
C SER A 133 -2.11 -16.04 4.42
N ARG A 134 -2.24 -15.05 5.28
CA ARG A 134 -3.53 -14.57 5.75
C ARG A 134 -4.36 -13.94 4.64
N GLN A 135 -5.62 -14.32 4.56
CA GLN A 135 -6.55 -13.97 3.48
C GLN A 135 -7.86 -13.42 4.04
N VAL A 136 -8.63 -12.77 3.17
CA VAL A 136 -10.01 -12.38 3.47
C VAL A 136 -10.95 -13.27 2.70
N THR A 137 -11.99 -13.73 3.37
CA THR A 137 -13.14 -14.38 2.74
C THR A 137 -14.31 -13.43 2.67
N VAL A 138 -15.00 -13.44 1.54
CA VAL A 138 -16.19 -12.64 1.27
C VAL A 138 -17.37 -13.60 1.16
N LYS A 139 -18.34 -13.48 2.07
CA LYS A 139 -19.49 -14.40 2.18
C LYS A 139 -20.79 -13.66 1.89
N PRO A 140 -21.71 -14.22 1.11
CA PRO A 140 -23.08 -13.73 1.05
C PRO A 140 -23.80 -14.06 2.37
N ILE A 141 -24.62 -13.15 2.79
CA ILE A 141 -25.49 -13.36 3.97
C ILE A 141 -26.86 -13.88 3.52
#